data_c74ac8bb64ca45208199e37581577921
#
_entry.id   c74ac8bb64ca45208199e37581577921
#
_cell.length_a   1.000
_cell.length_b   1.000
_cell.length_c   1.000
_cell.angle_alpha   90.00
_cell.angle_beta   90.00
_cell.angle_gamma   90.00
#
_symmetry.space_group_name_H-M   'P 1'
#
loop_
_entity.id
_entity.type
_entity.pdbx_description
1 polymer ?
#
loop_
_entity_poly.entity_id
_entity_poly.type
_entity_poly.pdbx_seq_one_letter_code
_entity_poly.pdbx_strand_id
1 'polypeptide(L)'
;FGGYGEMVANFKDYGINRFYGGNDGNPNKKRNTISIPRFVLAFDYKFTSKWILGAEIEFESGGTGTAFELENSENGEYETEVEKGGEVAIEQFHITRLIHRSFNVRAGHIIVPVGLTNSHHEPVNFFGTSRPEGETTILPSTWHENGLEFFGSFGKGYASFDYQAMIVAGLNPNGFDRNTWVAGGKQ
;
A
#
# COMPACT_ATOMS: atom_id res chain seq x y z
N PHE A 1 4.87 -7.92 18.44
CA PHE A 1 3.51 -7.43 18.21
C PHE A 1 3.55 -5.91 18.17
N GLY A 2 2.97 -5.34 17.16
CA GLY A 2 2.87 -3.90 16.91
C GLY A 2 1.61 -3.56 16.14
N GLY A 3 1.54 -2.34 15.66
CA GLY A 3 0.44 -1.86 14.84
C GLY A 3 0.21 -0.37 15.07
N TYR A 4 -0.68 0.17 14.29
CA TYR A 4 -1.09 1.57 14.39
C TYR A 4 -2.55 1.74 13.94
N GLY A 5 -3.11 2.89 14.22
CA GLY A 5 -4.42 3.28 13.72
C GLY A 5 -4.42 4.74 13.31
N GLU A 6 -5.23 5.08 12.35
CA GLU A 6 -5.36 6.42 11.80
C GLU A 6 -6.80 6.89 11.96
N MET A 7 -6.99 8.08 12.50
CA MET A 7 -8.26 8.80 12.48
C MET A 7 -8.06 10.14 11.80
N VAL A 8 -8.87 10.42 10.80
CA VAL A 8 -8.75 11.64 9.98
C VAL A 8 -10.03 12.45 10.04
N ALA A 9 -9.88 13.73 10.36
CA ALA A 9 -10.93 14.73 10.22
C ALA A 9 -10.61 15.64 9.03
N ASN A 10 -11.45 15.62 8.02
CA ASN A 10 -11.28 16.45 6.82
C ASN A 10 -12.35 17.52 6.76
N PHE A 11 -11.91 18.75 6.56
CA PHE A 11 -12.74 19.93 6.29
C PHE A 11 -12.41 20.41 4.88
N LYS A 12 -13.17 19.94 3.90
CA LYS A 12 -12.87 20.19 2.48
C LYS A 12 -13.79 21.26 1.91
N ASP A 13 -13.19 22.20 1.20
CA ASP A 13 -13.89 23.16 0.35
C ASP A 13 -13.46 22.84 -1.11
N TYR A 14 -14.34 22.19 -1.85
CA TYR A 14 -14.10 21.88 -3.25
C TYR A 14 -14.44 23.10 -4.09
N GLY A 15 -13.50 23.89 -4.46
CA GLY A 15 -13.68 25.02 -5.35
C GLY A 15 -14.28 24.64 -6.72
N ILE A 16 -13.90 25.35 -7.76
CA ILE A 16 -14.30 25.05 -9.14
C ILE A 16 -13.73 23.69 -9.55
N ASN A 17 -14.56 22.84 -10.15
CA ASN A 17 -14.11 21.54 -10.65
C ASN A 17 -13.09 21.71 -11.78
N ARG A 18 -11.85 21.36 -11.55
CA ARG A 18 -10.75 21.53 -12.51
C ARG A 18 -10.88 20.68 -13.79
N PHE A 19 -11.67 19.62 -13.75
CA PHE A 19 -11.85 18.73 -14.92
C PHE A 19 -12.97 19.15 -15.84
N TYR A 20 -14.02 19.75 -15.31
CA TYR A 20 -15.19 20.13 -16.08
C TYR A 20 -15.26 21.63 -16.36
N GLY A 21 -14.39 22.42 -15.73
CA GLY A 21 -14.38 23.87 -15.87
C GLY A 21 -15.64 24.54 -15.37
N GLY A 22 -15.52 25.79 -14.99
CA GLY A 22 -16.66 26.61 -14.61
C GLY A 22 -17.20 26.35 -13.21
N ASN A 23 -18.19 27.14 -12.84
CA ASN A 23 -18.92 26.99 -11.60
C ASN A 23 -20.07 25.99 -11.85
N ASP A 24 -19.95 24.80 -11.31
CA ASP A 24 -20.96 23.76 -11.46
C ASP A 24 -22.25 24.03 -10.70
N GLY A 25 -22.31 25.15 -9.97
CA GLY A 25 -23.48 25.53 -9.18
C GLY A 25 -23.83 24.55 -8.05
N ASN A 26 -22.93 23.59 -7.76
CA ASN A 26 -23.18 22.58 -6.76
C ASN A 26 -23.13 23.19 -5.35
N PRO A 27 -24.22 23.17 -4.58
CA PRO A 27 -24.25 23.70 -3.22
C PRO A 27 -23.40 22.88 -2.25
N ASN A 28 -23.01 21.65 -2.61
CA ASN A 28 -22.23 20.73 -1.78
C ASN A 28 -20.72 20.87 -1.99
N LYS A 29 -20.22 22.09 -2.20
CA LYS A 29 -18.77 22.36 -2.32
C LYS A 29 -17.98 22.07 -1.06
N LYS A 30 -18.65 22.05 0.09
CA LYS A 30 -18.03 21.79 1.39
C LYS A 30 -18.42 20.40 1.86
N ARG A 31 -17.42 19.62 2.21
CA ARG A 31 -17.62 18.31 2.78
C ARG A 31 -16.72 18.13 4.00
N ASN A 32 -17.34 17.89 5.13
CA ASN A 32 -16.65 17.55 6.37
C ASN A 32 -16.82 16.06 6.64
N THR A 33 -15.74 15.37 6.89
CA THR A 33 -15.76 13.93 7.19
C THR A 33 -14.84 13.62 8.36
N ILE A 34 -15.27 12.68 9.19
CA ILE A 34 -14.41 12.02 10.18
C ILE A 34 -14.43 10.55 9.83
N SER A 35 -13.27 9.94 9.71
CA SER A 35 -13.11 8.54 9.32
C SER A 35 -11.94 7.89 10.05
N ILE A 36 -11.97 6.58 10.11
CA ILE A 36 -10.84 5.73 10.49
C ILE A 36 -10.40 5.03 9.20
N PRO A 37 -9.48 5.62 8.41
CA PRO A 37 -9.07 5.05 7.14
C PRO A 37 -8.46 3.67 7.29
N ARG A 38 -7.69 3.48 8.35
CA ARG A 38 -7.00 2.20 8.59
C ARG A 38 -6.75 1.91 10.07
N PHE A 39 -6.72 0.63 10.35
CA PHE A 39 -6.22 0.06 11.59
C PHE A 39 -5.37 -1.16 11.24
N VAL A 40 -4.12 -1.16 11.65
CA VAL A 40 -3.13 -2.16 11.24
C VAL A 40 -2.63 -2.93 12.46
N LEU A 41 -2.57 -4.24 12.34
CA LEU A 41 -1.97 -5.14 13.30
C LEU A 41 -0.76 -5.83 12.70
N ALA A 42 0.40 -5.66 13.32
CA ALA A 42 1.66 -6.27 12.92
C ALA A 42 2.11 -7.33 13.92
N PHE A 43 2.56 -8.46 13.41
CA PHE A 43 3.03 -9.60 14.19
C PHE A 43 4.39 -10.05 13.67
N ASP A 44 5.40 -9.96 14.51
CA ASP A 44 6.71 -10.56 14.26
C ASP A 44 6.96 -11.67 15.24
N TYR A 45 7.34 -12.84 14.72
CA TYR A 45 7.72 -13.96 15.54
C TYR A 45 9.06 -14.54 15.15
N LYS A 46 9.97 -14.57 16.10
CA LYS A 46 11.33 -15.09 15.89
C LYS A 46 11.43 -16.53 16.37
N PHE A 47 11.30 -17.48 15.45
CA PHE A 47 11.42 -18.91 15.74
C PHE A 47 12.83 -19.26 16.27
N THR A 48 13.84 -18.66 15.67
CA THR A 48 15.25 -18.82 16.04
C THR A 48 15.99 -17.50 15.79
N SER A 49 17.28 -17.42 16.12
CA SER A 49 18.09 -16.25 15.77
C SER A 49 18.17 -15.96 14.26
N LYS A 50 17.74 -16.90 13.42
CA LYS A 50 17.86 -16.83 11.96
C LYS A 50 16.53 -16.91 11.22
N TRP A 51 15.45 -17.33 11.84
CA TRP A 51 14.14 -17.47 11.22
C TRP A 51 13.12 -16.55 11.87
N ILE A 52 12.51 -15.70 11.05
CA ILE A 52 11.54 -14.70 11.49
C ILE A 52 10.31 -14.82 10.60
N LEU A 53 9.14 -14.91 11.23
CA LEU A 53 7.83 -14.71 10.58
C LEU A 53 7.46 -13.23 10.75
N GLY A 54 7.03 -12.60 9.68
CA GLY A 54 6.36 -11.30 9.70
C GLY A 54 4.96 -11.43 9.13
N ALA A 55 3.98 -10.78 9.74
CA ALA A 55 2.63 -10.69 9.26
C ALA A 55 2.04 -9.32 9.58
N GLU A 56 1.29 -8.75 8.65
CA GLU A 56 0.61 -7.48 8.80
C GLU A 56 -0.79 -7.57 8.21
N ILE A 57 -1.79 -7.18 9.01
CA ILE A 57 -3.20 -7.21 8.66
C ILE A 57 -3.72 -5.78 8.75
N GLU A 58 -4.21 -5.26 7.66
CA GLU A 58 -4.88 -3.96 7.59
C GLU A 58 -6.39 -4.14 7.60
N PHE A 59 -7.04 -3.32 8.40
CA PHE A 59 -8.49 -3.11 8.40
C PHE A 59 -8.74 -1.73 7.80
N GLU A 60 -9.17 -1.69 6.56
CA GLU A 60 -9.50 -0.44 5.90
C GLU A 60 -10.88 0.07 6.31
N SER A 61 -11.00 1.40 6.36
CA SER A 61 -12.24 2.13 6.65
C SER A 61 -12.94 1.74 7.96
N GLY A 62 -12.23 1.06 8.88
CA GLY A 62 -12.70 0.73 10.23
C GLY A 62 -14.03 -0.02 10.30
N GLY A 63 -14.43 -0.72 9.25
CA GLY A 63 -15.73 -1.40 9.15
C GLY A 63 -16.94 -0.46 8.93
N THR A 64 -16.72 0.83 8.74
CA THR A 64 -17.79 1.83 8.63
C THR A 64 -17.80 2.60 7.31
N GLY A 65 -16.77 2.42 6.50
CA GLY A 65 -16.56 3.13 5.25
C GLY A 65 -17.09 2.40 4.04
N THR A 66 -16.60 2.86 2.89
CA THR A 66 -16.85 2.23 1.61
C THR A 66 -15.47 2.12 0.94
N ALA A 67 -15.03 0.92 0.66
CA ALA A 67 -13.87 0.65 -0.16
C ALA A 67 -14.28 0.59 -1.63
N PHE A 68 -13.42 1.09 -2.51
CA PHE A 68 -13.54 0.92 -3.96
C PHE A 68 -12.42 -0.01 -4.38
N GLU A 69 -12.79 -1.18 -4.83
CA GLU A 69 -11.85 -2.17 -5.32
C GLU A 69 -11.99 -2.34 -6.82
N LEU A 70 -10.86 -2.51 -7.50
CA LEU A 70 -10.80 -2.84 -8.90
C LEU A 70 -10.47 -4.33 -8.98
N GLU A 71 -11.48 -5.16 -9.16
CA GLU A 71 -11.27 -6.58 -9.31
C GLU A 71 -10.99 -6.97 -10.76
N ASN A 72 -10.05 -7.90 -10.91
CA ASN A 72 -9.80 -8.58 -12.16
C ASN A 72 -10.65 -9.85 -12.19
N SER A 73 -11.79 -9.81 -12.90
CA SER A 73 -12.64 -10.97 -13.03
C SER A 73 -11.93 -12.14 -13.73
N GLU A 74 -12.37 -13.36 -13.49
CA GLU A 74 -11.82 -14.58 -14.06
C GLU A 74 -11.73 -14.58 -15.61
N ASN A 75 -12.46 -13.69 -16.26
CA ASN A 75 -12.49 -13.54 -17.72
C ASN A 75 -11.62 -12.35 -18.24
N GLY A 76 -10.87 -11.68 -17.37
CA GLY A 76 -10.07 -10.51 -17.74
C GLY A 76 -10.87 -9.24 -17.93
N GLU A 77 -12.11 -9.20 -17.49
CA GLU A 77 -12.91 -7.98 -17.38
C GLU A 77 -12.64 -7.33 -16.03
N TYR A 78 -12.50 -6.00 -16.03
CA TYR A 78 -12.30 -5.23 -14.80
C TYR A 78 -13.64 -4.76 -14.29
N GLU A 79 -13.96 -5.14 -13.08
CA GLU A 79 -15.14 -4.66 -12.37
C GLU A 79 -14.71 -3.73 -11.24
N THR A 80 -15.44 -2.64 -11.07
CA THR A 80 -15.28 -1.76 -9.92
C THR A 80 -16.29 -2.20 -8.88
N GLU A 81 -15.83 -2.83 -7.83
CA GLU A 81 -16.68 -3.22 -6.72
C GLU A 81 -16.69 -2.14 -5.65
N VAL A 82 -17.82 -1.96 -5.01
CA VAL A 82 -18.01 -1.02 -3.91
C VAL A 82 -18.36 -1.82 -2.66
N GLU A 83 -17.36 -2.10 -1.85
CA GLU A 83 -17.57 -2.75 -0.57
C GLU A 83 -18.05 -1.75 0.50
N LYS A 84 -19.13 -2.10 1.14
CA LYS A 84 -19.64 -1.36 2.31
C LYS A 84 -19.12 -2.03 3.58
N GLY A 85 -18.47 -1.25 4.43
CA GLY A 85 -17.98 -1.73 5.70
C GLY A 85 -16.46 -1.87 5.77
N GLY A 86 -15.75 -1.49 4.71
CA GLY A 86 -14.30 -1.54 4.61
C GLY A 86 -13.78 -2.95 4.31
N GLU A 87 -12.50 -3.03 4.06
CA GLU A 87 -11.77 -4.23 3.66
C GLU A 87 -10.87 -4.73 4.78
N VAL A 88 -10.60 -6.02 4.80
CA VAL A 88 -9.55 -6.64 5.62
C VAL A 88 -8.56 -7.31 4.70
N ALA A 89 -7.37 -6.77 4.61
CA ALA A 89 -6.31 -7.24 3.74
C ALA A 89 -5.11 -7.77 4.53
N ILE A 90 -4.44 -8.76 3.98
CA ILE A 90 -3.10 -9.16 4.44
C ILE A 90 -2.10 -8.33 3.64
N GLU A 91 -1.51 -7.31 4.25
CA GLU A 91 -0.48 -6.50 3.58
C GLU A 91 0.87 -7.21 3.50
N GLN A 92 1.21 -7.97 4.53
CA GLN A 92 2.42 -8.77 4.56
C GLN A 92 2.17 -10.11 5.25
N PHE A 93 2.73 -11.17 4.67
CA PHE A 93 2.83 -12.47 5.31
C PHE A 93 4.04 -13.22 4.75
N HIS A 94 5.13 -13.24 5.50
CA HIS A 94 6.38 -13.75 4.98
C HIS A 94 7.24 -14.45 6.04
N ILE A 95 8.13 -15.30 5.58
CA ILE A 95 9.20 -15.87 6.38
C ILE A 95 10.55 -15.36 5.90
N THR A 96 11.38 -14.92 6.83
CA THR A 96 12.72 -14.40 6.57
C THR A 96 13.78 -15.35 7.13
N ARG A 97 14.77 -15.68 6.31
CA ARG A 97 15.96 -16.40 6.71
C ARG A 97 17.14 -15.44 6.76
N LEU A 98 17.66 -15.17 7.96
CA LEU A 98 18.89 -14.43 8.16
C LEU A 98 20.08 -15.37 8.00
N ILE A 99 20.92 -15.10 7.01
CA ILE A 99 22.09 -15.94 6.65
C ILE A 99 23.38 -15.20 7.01
N HIS A 100 23.55 -14.01 6.46
CA HIS A 100 24.70 -13.15 6.65
C HIS A 100 24.28 -11.68 6.54
N ARG A 101 25.07 -10.78 7.10
CA ARG A 101 24.80 -9.33 6.99
C ARG A 101 24.56 -8.88 5.55
N SER A 102 25.34 -9.44 4.61
CA SER A 102 25.28 -9.07 3.20
C SER A 102 24.33 -9.92 2.37
N PHE A 103 23.68 -10.94 2.94
CA PHE A 103 22.80 -11.82 2.18
C PHE A 103 21.75 -12.46 3.09
N ASN A 104 20.51 -12.16 2.85
CA ASN A 104 19.34 -12.72 3.54
C ASN A 104 18.27 -13.03 2.50
N VAL A 105 17.33 -13.87 2.85
CA VAL A 105 16.23 -14.27 1.97
C VAL A 105 14.90 -14.11 2.71
N ARG A 106 13.93 -13.55 2.02
CA ARG A 106 12.54 -13.46 2.48
C ARG A 106 11.63 -14.06 1.41
N ALA A 107 10.62 -14.81 1.84
CA ALA A 107 9.65 -15.46 0.96
C ALA A 107 8.24 -15.28 1.51
N GLY A 108 7.28 -15.01 0.65
CA GLY A 108 5.88 -14.84 0.99
C GLY A 108 5.24 -13.64 0.29
N HIS A 109 4.23 -13.06 0.95
CA HIS A 109 3.59 -11.82 0.54
C HIS A 109 4.38 -10.66 1.12
N ILE A 110 4.98 -9.86 0.26
CA ILE A 110 6.01 -8.87 0.62
C ILE A 110 5.78 -7.54 -0.07
N ILE A 111 6.19 -6.46 0.57
CA ILE A 111 6.13 -5.12 0.00
C ILE A 111 7.14 -4.97 -1.14
N VAL A 112 6.69 -4.43 -2.26
CA VAL A 112 7.53 -4.04 -3.39
C VAL A 112 7.97 -2.58 -3.22
N PRO A 113 9.25 -2.31 -2.97
CA PRO A 113 9.73 -0.98 -2.57
C PRO A 113 9.92 -0.05 -3.78
N VAL A 114 8.90 0.08 -4.61
CA VAL A 114 8.89 0.99 -5.76
C VAL A 114 8.06 2.23 -5.40
N GLY A 115 8.69 3.41 -5.52
CA GLY A 115 8.13 4.66 -5.03
C GLY A 115 8.51 4.94 -3.57
N LEU A 116 8.37 6.20 -3.16
CA LEU A 116 8.76 6.62 -1.82
C LEU A 116 7.80 6.12 -0.74
N THR A 117 6.50 6.03 -1.07
CA THR A 117 5.47 5.68 -0.09
C THR A 117 5.27 4.18 0.07
N ASN A 118 5.69 3.33 -0.87
CA ASN A 118 5.51 1.89 -0.71
C ASN A 118 6.40 1.29 0.39
N SER A 119 7.62 1.79 0.54
CA SER A 119 8.51 1.36 1.63
C SER A 119 8.20 2.02 2.97
N HIS A 120 7.45 3.14 2.97
CA HIS A 120 7.15 3.98 4.13
C HIS A 120 5.67 4.34 4.11
N HIS A 121 4.82 3.32 4.04
CA HIS A 121 3.39 3.48 3.80
C HIS A 121 2.57 3.86 5.06
N GLU A 122 3.23 3.91 6.22
CA GLU A 122 2.57 4.36 7.44
C GLU A 122 2.31 5.88 7.42
N PRO A 123 1.17 6.35 7.93
CA PRO A 123 0.77 7.76 7.90
C PRO A 123 1.78 8.72 8.51
N VAL A 124 2.57 8.27 9.46
CA VAL A 124 3.62 9.08 10.11
C VAL A 124 4.75 9.49 9.16
N ASN A 125 4.88 8.80 8.03
CA ASN A 125 5.87 9.05 7.01
C ASN A 125 5.36 9.94 5.87
N PHE A 126 4.06 10.28 5.86
CA PHE A 126 3.50 11.11 4.81
C PHE A 126 3.91 12.58 5.00
N PHE A 127 4.12 13.26 3.88
CA PHE A 127 4.38 14.70 3.91
C PHE A 127 3.14 15.51 4.35
N GLY A 128 1.95 15.00 4.07
CA GLY A 128 0.67 15.59 4.42
C GLY A 128 -0.18 14.65 5.27
N THR A 129 -1.47 14.94 5.34
CA THR A 129 -2.46 14.11 6.07
C THR A 129 -2.94 12.89 5.29
N SER A 130 -2.47 12.72 4.07
CA SER A 130 -2.84 11.61 3.19
C SER A 130 -1.64 11.22 2.30
N ARG A 131 -1.70 10.03 1.72
CA ARG A 131 -0.70 9.57 0.75
C ARG A 131 -0.58 10.57 -0.40
N PRO A 132 0.63 10.77 -0.96
CA PRO A 132 0.83 11.62 -2.13
C PRO A 132 0.01 11.13 -3.33
N GLU A 133 -0.87 11.99 -3.86
CA GLU A 133 -1.79 11.65 -4.97
C GLU A 133 -1.04 11.15 -6.21
N GLY A 134 0.15 11.67 -6.49
CA GLY A 134 0.94 11.25 -7.65
C GLY A 134 1.36 9.79 -7.59
N GLU A 135 1.79 9.29 -6.43
CA GLU A 135 2.15 7.88 -6.28
C GLU A 135 0.92 6.99 -6.29
N THR A 136 -0.14 7.35 -5.58
CA THR A 136 -1.38 6.55 -5.52
C THR A 136 -2.11 6.47 -6.86
N THR A 137 -1.89 7.42 -7.76
CA THR A 137 -2.48 7.41 -9.11
C THR A 137 -1.66 6.59 -10.10
N ILE A 138 -0.32 6.65 -9.99
CA ILE A 138 0.58 6.06 -11.01
C ILE A 138 1.01 4.66 -10.63
N LEU A 139 1.26 4.41 -9.34
CA LEU A 139 1.77 3.16 -8.81
C LEU A 139 0.72 2.50 -7.92
N PRO A 140 0.72 1.17 -7.79
CA PRO A 140 -0.05 0.50 -6.74
C PRO A 140 0.34 1.09 -5.38
N SER A 141 -0.64 1.57 -4.64
CA SER A 141 -0.42 2.07 -3.29
C SER A 141 -0.43 0.91 -2.31
N THR A 142 0.56 0.88 -1.41
CA THR A 142 0.95 -0.32 -0.67
C THR A 142 1.09 -1.51 -1.62
N TRP A 143 2.01 -1.40 -2.56
CA TRP A 143 2.26 -2.47 -3.51
C TRP A 143 2.88 -3.65 -2.80
N HIS A 144 2.17 -4.75 -2.73
CA HIS A 144 2.63 -6.01 -2.18
C HIS A 144 2.37 -7.15 -3.16
N GLU A 145 3.24 -8.14 -3.15
CA GLU A 145 3.24 -9.26 -4.09
C GLU A 145 3.73 -10.54 -3.44
N ASN A 146 3.28 -11.65 -3.99
CA ASN A 146 3.84 -12.95 -3.64
C ASN A 146 5.18 -13.16 -4.34
N GLY A 147 6.23 -13.49 -3.58
CA GLY A 147 7.53 -13.67 -4.18
C GLY A 147 8.67 -13.97 -3.23
N LEU A 148 9.85 -13.78 -3.76
CA LEU A 148 11.14 -13.93 -3.08
C LEU A 148 11.89 -12.61 -3.10
N GLU A 149 12.48 -12.27 -1.97
CA GLU A 149 13.35 -11.13 -1.80
C GLU A 149 14.73 -11.59 -1.32
N PHE A 150 15.76 -11.04 -1.93
CA PHE A 150 17.15 -11.15 -1.52
C PHE A 150 17.61 -9.78 -1.07
N PHE A 151 18.14 -9.66 0.14
CA PHE A 151 18.51 -8.37 0.69
C PHE A 151 19.75 -8.47 1.59
N GLY A 152 20.40 -7.35 1.76
CA GLY A 152 21.55 -7.26 2.65
C GLY A 152 22.25 -5.93 2.58
N SER A 153 23.27 -5.81 3.42
CA SER A 153 24.11 -4.62 3.53
C SER A 153 25.57 -4.97 3.37
N PHE A 154 26.30 -4.16 2.64
CA PHE A 154 27.75 -4.28 2.50
C PHE A 154 28.43 -2.92 2.60
N GLY A 155 29.72 -2.95 2.83
CA GLY A 155 30.50 -1.75 3.09
C GLY A 155 30.76 -1.50 4.57
N LYS A 156 31.60 -0.52 4.86
CA LYS A 156 32.04 -0.16 6.19
C LYS A 156 32.41 1.32 6.25
N GLY A 157 32.14 1.96 7.38
CA GLY A 157 32.48 3.35 7.61
C GLY A 157 31.60 4.30 6.80
N TYR A 158 32.22 5.17 6.00
CA TYR A 158 31.52 6.22 5.23
C TYR A 158 30.77 5.69 4.00
N ALA A 159 31.00 4.45 3.57
CA ALA A 159 30.33 3.84 2.43
C ALA A 159 29.64 2.55 2.87
N SER A 160 28.35 2.65 3.16
CA SER A 160 27.44 1.52 3.39
C SER A 160 26.40 1.50 2.29
N PHE A 161 26.14 0.30 1.75
CA PHE A 161 25.16 0.07 0.70
C PHE A 161 24.18 -1.00 1.18
N ASP A 162 22.89 -0.68 1.07
CA ASP A 162 21.82 -1.64 1.25
C ASP A 162 21.22 -1.99 -0.12
N TYR A 163 20.87 -3.25 -0.32
CA TYR A 163 20.26 -3.70 -1.55
C TYR A 163 19.07 -4.60 -1.27
N GLN A 164 18.11 -4.53 -2.17
CA GLN A 164 16.98 -5.44 -2.29
C GLN A 164 16.85 -5.88 -3.74
N ALA A 165 16.69 -7.17 -3.96
CA ALA A 165 16.41 -7.76 -5.26
C ALA A 165 15.22 -8.72 -5.11
N MET A 166 14.23 -8.59 -5.96
CA MET A 166 12.96 -9.31 -5.80
C MET A 166 12.60 -10.07 -7.07
N ILE A 167 11.95 -11.20 -6.89
CA ILE A 167 11.25 -11.95 -7.92
C ILE A 167 9.82 -12.10 -7.42
N VAL A 168 8.88 -11.42 -8.05
CA VAL A 168 7.48 -11.33 -7.65
C VAL A 168 6.55 -11.72 -8.79
N ALA A 169 5.28 -11.99 -8.49
CA ALA A 169 4.27 -12.33 -9.48
C ALA A 169 4.12 -11.24 -10.54
N GLY A 170 4.18 -9.98 -10.13
CA GLY A 170 4.12 -8.81 -11.02
C GLY A 170 2.69 -8.33 -11.26
N LEU A 171 2.59 -7.21 -11.96
CA LEU A 171 1.32 -6.57 -12.25
C LEU A 171 0.64 -7.21 -13.48
N ASN A 172 -0.68 -7.23 -13.46
CA ASN A 172 -1.46 -7.61 -14.62
C ASN A 172 -1.55 -6.46 -15.63
N PRO A 173 -0.96 -6.57 -16.83
CA PRO A 173 -0.96 -5.49 -17.80
C PRO A 173 -2.35 -5.15 -18.37
N ASN A 174 -3.32 -6.06 -18.25
CA ASN A 174 -4.69 -5.80 -18.66
C ASN A 174 -5.36 -4.69 -17.83
N GLY A 175 -4.88 -4.44 -16.59
CA GLY A 175 -5.34 -3.35 -15.72
C GLY A 175 -4.70 -2.00 -16.03
N PHE A 176 -3.74 -1.93 -16.93
CA PHE A 176 -3.08 -0.67 -17.24
C PHE A 176 -3.99 0.21 -18.09
N ASP A 177 -4.24 1.41 -17.64
CA ASP A 177 -5.06 2.36 -18.38
C ASP A 177 -4.50 3.79 -18.31
N ARG A 178 -5.13 4.71 -19.02
CA ARG A 178 -4.71 6.11 -19.09
C ARG A 178 -4.90 6.87 -17.78
N ASN A 179 -5.82 6.45 -16.93
CA ASN A 179 -6.18 7.17 -15.73
C ASN A 179 -5.43 6.64 -14.51
N THR A 180 -5.22 5.33 -14.44
CA THR A 180 -4.61 4.63 -13.30
C THR A 180 -3.18 4.14 -13.60
N TRP A 181 -2.72 4.31 -14.84
CA TRP A 181 -1.38 3.88 -15.26
C TRP A 181 -1.14 2.42 -14.92
N VAL A 182 -0.10 2.13 -14.14
CA VAL A 182 0.21 0.76 -13.71
C VAL A 182 -0.47 0.38 -12.38
N ALA A 183 -1.06 1.35 -11.68
CA ALA A 183 -1.75 1.10 -10.41
C ALA A 183 -2.93 0.12 -10.57
N GLY A 184 -3.67 0.22 -11.69
CA GLY A 184 -4.77 -0.69 -12.01
C GLY A 184 -4.34 -2.12 -12.33
N GLY A 185 -3.06 -2.42 -12.36
CA GLY A 185 -2.54 -3.78 -12.56
C GLY A 185 -2.23 -4.55 -11.29
N LYS A 186 -2.53 -4.01 -10.11
CA LYS A 186 -2.36 -4.70 -8.82
C LYS A 186 -3.24 -5.97 -8.80
N GLN A 187 -2.69 -7.09 -8.28
CA GLN A 187 -3.37 -8.38 -8.15
C GLN A 187 -3.50 -8.76 -6.68
#